data_b279e83ee501b6fa80d831ea586fe607
#
_entry.id   b279e83ee501b6fa80d831ea586fe607
#
_cell.length_a   1.000
_cell.length_b   1.000
_cell.length_c   1.000
_cell.angle_alpha   90.00
_cell.angle_beta   90.00
_cell.angle_gamma   90.00
#
_symmetry.space_group_name_H-M   'P 1'
#
loop_
_entity.id
_entity.type
_entity.pdbx_description
1 polymer ?
#
loop_
_entity_poly.entity_id
_entity_poly.type
_entity_poly.pdbx_seq_one_letter_code
_entity_poly.pdbx_strand_id
1 'polypeptide(L)'
;MKWNLVTFADDKFSNRQKYLEDYAKSLGMGVCSYTYDWFKDTDFYEEHKHILVDKTGLGYFLWKSYIINDAINKMNDGELLFYSDVGDTFHSDLIPFVEEVIEDDPCLFVVGNAINKDFTRRDCFFYMDCDEEDYWDSNQLEAGMSFWRVCDRSKEIISEYLNYACDRRIISDDPNVCGKDNFPSFREHRWDQSILTNLAVKYGLSVAPQDIRSYIECNYDYWYERYADGGAPLHRPIDTYLQQNKKQLMSLYEN
;
A
#
# COMPACT_ATOMS: atom_id res chain seq x y z
N MET A 1 0.13 18.37 14.09
CA MET A 1 -1.05 17.72 13.44
C MET A 1 -1.47 16.51 14.29
N LYS A 2 -2.76 16.11 14.34
CA LYS A 2 -3.16 14.86 15.03
C LYS A 2 -3.03 13.70 14.05
N TRP A 3 -2.25 12.71 14.41
CA TRP A 3 -1.98 11.51 13.63
C TRP A 3 -2.86 10.35 14.06
N ASN A 4 -3.27 9.55 13.10
CA ASN A 4 -4.01 8.31 13.34
C ASN A 4 -3.41 7.20 12.47
N LEU A 5 -2.84 6.17 13.11
CA LEU A 5 -2.39 4.96 12.43
C LEU A 5 -3.61 4.14 12.00
N VAL A 6 -3.61 3.72 10.74
CA VAL A 6 -4.55 2.73 10.18
C VAL A 6 -3.75 1.49 9.80
N THR A 7 -4.17 0.32 10.27
CA THR A 7 -3.49 -0.95 10.00
C THR A 7 -4.48 -2.11 9.96
N PHE A 8 -4.05 -3.23 9.35
CA PHE A 8 -4.87 -4.42 9.19
C PHE A 8 -4.04 -5.69 9.45
N ALA A 9 -4.63 -6.67 10.13
CA ALA A 9 -4.04 -7.99 10.28
C ALA A 9 -5.09 -9.11 10.27
N ASP A 10 -4.66 -10.27 9.83
CA ASP A 10 -5.30 -11.55 10.16
C ASP A 10 -4.71 -12.11 11.48
N ASP A 11 -5.22 -13.25 11.93
CA ASP A 11 -4.77 -13.89 13.17
C ASP A 11 -3.27 -14.16 13.20
N LYS A 12 -2.68 -14.53 12.05
CA LYS A 12 -1.25 -14.84 11.92
C LYS A 12 -0.38 -13.63 12.27
N PHE A 13 -0.87 -12.44 12.02
CA PHE A 13 -0.12 -11.19 12.18
C PHE A 13 -0.60 -10.31 13.33
N SER A 14 -1.52 -10.80 14.16
CA SER A 14 -2.10 -10.07 15.29
C SER A 14 -1.05 -9.53 16.27
N ASN A 15 0.01 -10.30 16.56
CA ASN A 15 1.09 -9.86 17.44
C ASN A 15 1.88 -8.69 16.85
N ARG A 16 2.10 -8.69 15.53
CA ARG A 16 2.79 -7.60 14.83
C ARG A 16 1.93 -6.34 14.82
N GLN A 17 0.63 -6.48 14.57
CA GLN A 17 -0.32 -5.37 14.64
C GLN A 17 -0.29 -4.74 16.01
N LYS A 18 -0.38 -5.56 17.08
CA LYS A 18 -0.31 -5.06 18.46
C LYS A 18 0.98 -4.30 18.75
N TYR A 19 2.13 -4.80 18.29
CA TYR A 19 3.40 -4.10 18.44
C TYR A 19 3.37 -2.72 17.77
N LEU A 20 2.90 -2.65 16.51
CA LEU A 20 2.81 -1.39 15.77
C LEU A 20 1.84 -0.40 16.43
N GLU A 21 0.70 -0.90 16.93
CA GLU A 21 -0.28 -0.12 17.69
C GLU A 21 0.31 0.48 18.97
N ASP A 22 0.98 -0.36 19.78
CA ASP A 22 1.56 0.06 21.05
C ASP A 22 2.66 1.10 20.81
N TYR A 23 3.44 0.93 19.74
CA TYR A 23 4.45 1.91 19.34
C TYR A 23 3.80 3.24 18.90
N ALA A 24 2.80 3.21 18.02
CA ALA A 24 2.09 4.42 17.60
C ALA A 24 1.44 5.17 18.78
N LYS A 25 0.81 4.44 19.70
CA LYS A 25 0.25 5.00 20.93
C LYS A 25 1.32 5.66 21.82
N SER A 26 2.52 5.09 21.88
CA SER A 26 3.64 5.66 22.63
C SER A 26 4.12 7.00 22.06
N LEU A 27 3.89 7.23 20.77
CA LEU A 27 4.16 8.49 20.07
C LEU A 27 2.97 9.48 20.10
N GLY A 28 1.88 9.13 20.82
CA GLY A 28 0.70 9.99 20.95
C GLY A 28 -0.27 9.92 19.77
N MET A 29 -0.13 8.93 18.87
CA MET A 29 -1.05 8.75 17.76
C MET A 29 -2.38 8.11 18.21
N GLY A 30 -3.49 8.46 17.54
CA GLY A 30 -4.68 7.64 17.49
C GLY A 30 -4.42 6.35 16.70
N VAL A 31 -5.23 5.31 16.94
CA VAL A 31 -5.08 4.03 16.26
C VAL A 31 -6.45 3.51 15.80
N CYS A 32 -6.53 3.18 14.53
CA CYS A 32 -7.67 2.51 13.89
C CYS A 32 -7.18 1.15 13.37
N SER A 33 -7.38 0.11 14.17
CA SER A 33 -6.97 -1.26 13.82
C SER A 33 -8.14 -2.04 13.26
N TYR A 34 -7.91 -2.64 12.12
CA TYR A 34 -8.85 -3.52 11.46
C TYR A 34 -8.33 -4.96 11.51
N THR A 35 -9.23 -5.93 11.67
CA THR A 35 -8.90 -7.35 11.65
C THR A 35 -9.63 -8.06 10.52
N TYR A 36 -9.10 -9.20 10.10
CA TYR A 36 -9.78 -10.02 9.09
C TYR A 36 -11.16 -10.48 9.59
N ASP A 37 -11.30 -10.79 10.88
CA ASP A 37 -12.58 -11.20 11.46
C ASP A 37 -13.63 -10.08 11.40
N TRP A 38 -13.25 -8.85 11.73
CA TRP A 38 -14.14 -7.70 11.54
C TRP A 38 -14.49 -7.49 10.06
N PHE A 39 -13.50 -7.60 9.17
CA PHE A 39 -13.67 -7.33 7.74
C PHE A 39 -14.63 -8.31 7.07
N LYS A 40 -14.51 -9.61 7.37
CA LYS A 40 -15.36 -10.64 6.77
C LYS A 40 -16.85 -10.55 7.18
N ASP A 41 -17.15 -9.83 8.27
CA ASP A 41 -18.50 -9.62 8.77
C ASP A 41 -19.14 -8.34 8.22
N THR A 42 -18.50 -7.63 7.27
CA THR A 42 -19.04 -6.43 6.61
C THR A 42 -19.89 -6.77 5.40
N ASP A 43 -20.88 -5.92 5.11
CA ASP A 43 -21.65 -6.01 3.86
C ASP A 43 -20.74 -5.90 2.63
N PHE A 44 -19.69 -5.07 2.72
CA PHE A 44 -18.69 -4.93 1.67
C PHE A 44 -18.00 -6.25 1.33
N TYR A 45 -17.64 -7.06 2.33
CA TYR A 45 -17.03 -8.37 2.09
C TYR A 45 -17.98 -9.30 1.31
N GLU A 46 -19.26 -9.36 1.69
CA GLU A 46 -20.23 -10.21 0.99
C GLU A 46 -20.47 -9.72 -0.44
N GLU A 47 -20.58 -8.41 -0.68
CA GLU A 47 -20.76 -7.82 -2.00
C GLU A 47 -19.57 -8.12 -2.94
N HIS A 48 -18.32 -8.03 -2.42
CA HIS A 48 -17.11 -8.22 -3.20
C HIS A 48 -16.44 -9.59 -2.98
N LYS A 49 -17.16 -10.55 -2.44
CA LYS A 49 -16.66 -11.89 -2.14
C LYS A 49 -16.03 -12.60 -3.33
N HIS A 50 -16.52 -12.33 -4.54
CA HIS A 50 -15.98 -12.88 -5.79
C HIS A 50 -14.53 -12.45 -6.09
N ILE A 51 -14.03 -11.38 -5.45
CA ILE A 51 -12.61 -10.95 -5.47
C ILE A 51 -11.93 -11.42 -4.19
N LEU A 52 -12.56 -11.19 -3.04
CA LEU A 52 -11.98 -11.35 -1.70
C LEU A 52 -11.68 -12.79 -1.28
N VAL A 53 -12.29 -13.78 -1.94
CA VAL A 53 -11.96 -15.21 -1.71
C VAL A 53 -10.66 -15.65 -2.40
N ASP A 54 -10.06 -14.81 -3.25
CA ASP A 54 -8.78 -15.10 -3.84
C ASP A 54 -7.67 -15.11 -2.77
N LYS A 55 -6.76 -16.10 -2.86
CA LYS A 55 -5.72 -16.28 -1.83
C LYS A 55 -4.63 -15.21 -1.91
N THR A 56 -4.41 -14.62 -3.08
CA THR A 56 -3.42 -13.58 -3.31
C THR A 56 -3.80 -12.34 -2.50
N GLY A 57 -3.00 -12.01 -1.50
CA GLY A 57 -3.20 -10.80 -0.68
C GLY A 57 -4.59 -10.70 -0.01
N LEU A 58 -5.29 -11.84 0.19
CA LEU A 58 -6.68 -11.86 0.67
C LEU A 58 -7.61 -11.04 -0.23
N GLY A 59 -7.63 -11.35 -1.52
CA GLY A 59 -8.39 -10.64 -2.55
C GLY A 59 -7.60 -9.46 -3.15
N TYR A 60 -6.35 -9.71 -3.53
CA TYR A 60 -5.51 -8.72 -4.21
C TYR A 60 -5.33 -7.40 -3.45
N PHE A 61 -5.41 -7.43 -2.13
CA PHE A 61 -5.36 -6.27 -1.24
C PHE A 61 -6.54 -5.28 -1.39
N LEU A 62 -7.67 -5.68 -2.00
CA LEU A 62 -8.88 -4.87 -2.08
C LEU A 62 -9.30 -4.31 -0.71
N TRP A 63 -9.19 -5.12 0.35
CA TRP A 63 -9.48 -4.71 1.72
C TRP A 63 -8.72 -3.44 2.15
N LYS A 64 -7.53 -3.17 1.60
CA LYS A 64 -6.71 -2.01 1.97
C LYS A 64 -7.41 -0.70 1.59
N SER A 65 -7.88 -0.59 0.36
CA SER A 65 -8.64 0.58 -0.08
C SER A 65 -9.91 0.79 0.74
N TYR A 66 -10.59 -0.30 1.11
CA TYR A 66 -11.80 -0.24 1.93
C TYR A 66 -11.53 0.28 3.34
N ILE A 67 -10.54 -0.25 4.06
CA ILE A 67 -10.25 0.20 5.43
C ILE A 67 -9.71 1.63 5.48
N ILE A 68 -8.93 2.05 4.48
CA ILE A 68 -8.46 3.44 4.38
C ILE A 68 -9.65 4.37 4.16
N ASN A 69 -10.58 4.00 3.26
CA ASN A 69 -11.79 4.76 3.01
C ASN A 69 -12.72 4.81 4.24
N ASP A 70 -12.89 3.71 4.95
CA ASP A 70 -13.68 3.66 6.19
C ASP A 70 -13.06 4.54 7.28
N ALA A 71 -11.74 4.49 7.44
CA ALA A 71 -11.04 5.28 8.44
C ALA A 71 -11.10 6.79 8.16
N ILE A 72 -10.78 7.22 6.93
CA ILE A 72 -10.72 8.65 6.60
C ILE A 72 -12.09 9.33 6.74
N ASN A 73 -13.18 8.60 6.44
CA ASN A 73 -14.54 9.12 6.59
C ASN A 73 -15.01 9.27 8.05
N LYS A 74 -14.29 8.67 9.00
CA LYS A 74 -14.54 8.79 10.45
C LYS A 74 -13.67 9.85 11.13
N MET A 75 -12.71 10.42 10.40
CA MET A 75 -11.77 11.40 10.93
C MET A 75 -12.20 12.84 10.63
N ASN A 76 -11.66 13.78 11.41
CA ASN A 76 -11.93 15.21 11.21
C ASN A 76 -10.96 15.81 10.19
N ASP A 77 -11.42 16.82 9.47
CA ASP A 77 -10.59 17.56 8.52
C ASP A 77 -9.35 18.14 9.20
N GLY A 78 -8.20 18.04 8.53
CA GLY A 78 -6.90 18.44 9.03
C GLY A 78 -6.19 17.41 9.90
N GLU A 79 -6.83 16.30 10.32
CA GLU A 79 -6.11 15.16 10.91
C GLU A 79 -5.29 14.44 9.85
N LEU A 80 -4.28 13.68 10.25
CA LEU A 80 -3.48 12.87 9.34
C LEU A 80 -3.77 11.38 9.54
N LEU A 81 -4.20 10.72 8.49
CA LEU A 81 -4.27 9.27 8.39
C LEU A 81 -2.93 8.74 7.88
N PHE A 82 -2.31 7.87 8.66
CA PHE A 82 -1.11 7.13 8.29
C PHE A 82 -1.46 5.65 8.18
N TYR A 83 -1.49 5.14 6.93
CA TYR A 83 -1.62 3.71 6.71
C TYR A 83 -0.25 3.05 6.75
N SER A 84 -0.13 1.94 7.46
CA SER A 84 1.06 1.10 7.46
C SER A 84 0.69 -0.38 7.48
N ASP A 85 1.30 -1.15 6.57
CA ASP A 85 1.32 -2.62 6.66
C ASP A 85 1.98 -3.03 7.98
N VAL A 86 1.50 -4.10 8.61
CA VAL A 86 2.02 -4.57 9.91
C VAL A 86 3.45 -5.15 9.81
N GLY A 87 3.94 -5.37 8.60
CA GLY A 87 5.32 -5.78 8.33
C GLY A 87 6.33 -4.65 8.41
N ASP A 88 5.87 -3.41 8.39
CA ASP A 88 6.73 -2.23 8.39
C ASP A 88 6.82 -1.64 9.80
N THR A 89 7.93 -0.96 10.08
CA THR A 89 8.13 -0.12 11.26
C THR A 89 8.66 1.24 10.83
N PHE A 90 8.52 2.25 11.70
CA PHE A 90 8.95 3.60 11.38
C PHE A 90 9.59 4.27 12.61
N HIS A 91 10.50 5.22 12.37
CA HIS A 91 11.11 6.05 13.41
C HIS A 91 10.22 7.25 13.76
N SER A 92 10.30 7.73 15.00
CA SER A 92 9.58 8.93 15.46
C SER A 92 9.87 10.17 14.61
N ASP A 93 11.07 10.27 14.04
CA ASP A 93 11.50 11.40 13.20
C ASP A 93 10.75 11.46 11.86
N LEU A 94 10.04 10.39 11.48
CA LEU A 94 9.12 10.39 10.34
C LEU A 94 8.01 11.43 10.51
N ILE A 95 7.54 11.66 11.74
CA ILE A 95 6.43 12.57 12.03
C ILE A 95 6.73 13.99 11.58
N PRO A 96 7.77 14.69 12.09
CA PRO A 96 8.07 16.05 11.66
C PRO A 96 8.42 16.13 10.17
N PHE A 97 9.09 15.11 9.62
CA PHE A 97 9.40 15.05 8.20
C PHE A 97 8.13 15.05 7.32
N VAL A 98 7.16 14.18 7.64
CA VAL A 98 5.90 14.11 6.89
C VAL A 98 5.08 15.38 7.06
N GLU A 99 5.02 15.95 8.27
CA GLU A 99 4.30 17.21 8.52
C GLU A 99 4.82 18.36 7.68
N GLU A 100 6.14 18.43 7.47
CA GLU A 100 6.77 19.45 6.61
C GLU A 100 6.39 19.26 5.13
N VAL A 101 6.50 18.02 4.63
CA VAL A 101 6.31 17.73 3.20
C VAL A 101 4.83 17.73 2.79
N ILE A 102 3.90 17.30 3.69
CA ILE A 102 2.46 17.18 3.39
C ILE A 102 1.70 18.52 3.51
N GLU A 103 2.38 19.61 3.84
CA GLU A 103 1.74 20.91 4.07
C GLU A 103 0.96 21.39 2.83
N ASP A 104 1.55 21.21 1.65
CA ASP A 104 0.99 21.68 0.37
C ASP A 104 0.20 20.61 -0.40
N ASP A 105 0.33 19.33 -0.03
CA ASP A 105 -0.32 18.20 -0.70
C ASP A 105 -1.13 17.37 0.30
N PRO A 106 -2.38 16.97 -0.04
CA PRO A 106 -3.17 16.15 0.86
C PRO A 106 -2.67 14.72 1.01
N CYS A 107 -1.71 14.28 0.19
CA CYS A 107 -1.23 12.89 0.17
C CYS A 107 0.27 12.85 0.01
N LEU A 108 0.91 11.84 0.63
CA LEU A 108 2.33 11.57 0.47
C LEU A 108 2.54 10.05 0.34
N PHE A 109 3.36 9.64 -0.62
CA PHE A 109 3.67 8.24 -0.90
C PHE A 109 5.16 7.99 -1.01
N VAL A 110 5.58 6.79 -0.67
CA VAL A 110 6.94 6.31 -0.89
C VAL A 110 7.09 5.83 -2.33
N VAL A 111 8.11 6.32 -3.04
CA VAL A 111 8.40 5.90 -4.42
C VAL A 111 9.22 4.63 -4.44
N GLY A 112 8.78 3.65 -5.23
CA GLY A 112 9.56 2.47 -5.57
C GLY A 112 10.54 2.73 -6.72
N ASN A 113 11.49 1.81 -6.91
CA ASN A 113 12.45 1.85 -8.03
C ASN A 113 11.96 1.07 -9.26
N ALA A 114 10.68 0.69 -9.29
CA ALA A 114 10.10 -0.12 -10.36
C ALA A 114 9.35 0.78 -11.36
N ILE A 115 9.50 0.51 -12.65
CA ILE A 115 8.74 1.21 -13.69
C ILE A 115 7.33 0.61 -13.74
N ASN A 116 6.32 1.46 -13.82
CA ASN A 116 4.92 1.08 -13.67
C ASN A 116 4.47 0.01 -14.70
N LYS A 117 4.82 0.16 -15.98
CA LYS A 117 4.47 -0.82 -17.03
C LYS A 117 5.06 -2.22 -16.84
N ASP A 118 6.14 -2.34 -16.05
CA ASP A 118 6.77 -3.64 -15.74
C ASP A 118 5.98 -4.41 -14.68
N PHE A 119 5.15 -3.71 -13.90
CA PHE A 119 4.44 -4.23 -12.75
C PHE A 119 2.94 -3.88 -12.72
N THR A 120 2.40 -3.45 -13.86
CA THR A 120 0.97 -3.13 -14.00
C THR A 120 0.43 -3.78 -15.27
N ARG A 121 -0.64 -4.57 -15.12
CA ARG A 121 -1.34 -5.21 -16.23
C ARG A 121 -1.96 -4.16 -17.15
N ARG A 122 -2.08 -4.53 -18.44
CA ARG A 122 -2.66 -3.65 -19.46
C ARG A 122 -4.11 -3.28 -19.16
N ASP A 123 -4.89 -4.20 -18.63
CA ASP A 123 -6.28 -3.94 -18.22
C ASP A 123 -6.36 -2.86 -17.14
N CYS A 124 -5.42 -2.83 -16.20
CA CYS A 124 -5.39 -1.80 -15.15
C CYS A 124 -5.26 -0.39 -15.77
N PHE A 125 -4.33 -0.19 -16.69
CA PHE A 125 -4.21 1.09 -17.41
C PHE A 125 -5.47 1.41 -18.23
N PHE A 126 -5.99 0.42 -18.97
CA PHE A 126 -7.10 0.61 -19.88
C PHE A 126 -8.40 0.98 -19.16
N TYR A 127 -8.78 0.20 -18.14
CA TYR A 127 -10.03 0.43 -17.40
C TYR A 127 -9.97 1.56 -16.38
N MET A 128 -8.78 2.07 -16.06
CA MET A 128 -8.58 3.31 -15.30
C MET A 128 -8.54 4.56 -16.19
N ASP A 129 -8.70 4.41 -17.53
CA ASP A 129 -8.59 5.50 -18.51
C ASP A 129 -7.23 6.23 -18.43
N CYS A 130 -6.17 5.46 -18.26
CA CYS A 130 -4.80 5.95 -18.10
C CYS A 130 -3.78 5.16 -18.96
N ASP A 131 -4.23 4.64 -20.12
CA ASP A 131 -3.38 3.83 -21.02
C ASP A 131 -2.49 4.71 -21.91
N GLU A 132 -1.66 5.56 -21.30
CA GLU A 132 -0.78 6.55 -21.92
C GLU A 132 0.64 6.49 -21.34
N GLU A 133 1.62 7.07 -22.07
CA GLU A 133 3.06 6.99 -21.77
C GLU A 133 3.41 7.55 -20.39
N ASP A 134 2.80 8.66 -19.98
CA ASP A 134 3.05 9.30 -18.68
C ASP A 134 2.76 8.35 -17.51
N TYR A 135 1.76 7.47 -17.66
CA TYR A 135 1.45 6.45 -16.65
C TYR A 135 2.37 5.24 -16.76
N TRP A 136 2.67 4.77 -17.99
CA TRP A 136 3.48 3.56 -18.19
C TRP A 136 4.90 3.73 -17.66
N ASP A 137 5.50 4.90 -17.90
CA ASP A 137 6.90 5.19 -17.60
C ASP A 137 7.09 5.85 -16.21
N SER A 138 6.01 6.05 -15.46
CA SER A 138 6.09 6.50 -14.07
C SER A 138 6.77 5.45 -13.17
N ASN A 139 7.31 5.89 -12.04
CA ASN A 139 7.78 4.99 -11.00
C ASN A 139 6.60 4.50 -10.15
N GLN A 140 6.56 3.19 -9.86
CA GLN A 140 5.57 2.65 -8.94
C GLN A 140 5.75 3.19 -7.53
N LEU A 141 4.64 3.49 -6.87
CA LEU A 141 4.58 3.79 -5.45
C LEU A 141 4.67 2.49 -4.63
N GLU A 142 5.02 2.61 -3.36
CA GLU A 142 4.92 1.52 -2.40
C GLU A 142 3.58 1.64 -1.66
N ALA A 143 2.74 0.60 -1.74
CA ALA A 143 1.44 0.60 -1.08
C ALA A 143 1.50 0.14 0.39
N GLY A 144 2.69 -0.21 0.90
CA GLY A 144 2.90 -0.61 2.30
C GLY A 144 2.73 0.53 3.29
N MET A 145 2.99 1.78 2.86
CA MET A 145 2.78 2.99 3.64
C MET A 145 2.20 4.10 2.79
N SER A 146 1.26 4.85 3.36
CA SER A 146 0.70 6.06 2.74
C SER A 146 0.23 7.05 3.80
N PHE A 147 0.33 8.34 3.48
CA PHE A 147 -0.03 9.44 4.37
C PHE A 147 -1.10 10.29 3.70
N TRP A 148 -2.15 10.63 4.45
CA TRP A 148 -3.31 11.33 3.93
C TRP A 148 -3.76 12.39 4.93
N ARG A 149 -3.62 13.67 4.57
CA ARG A 149 -4.25 14.74 5.31
C ARG A 149 -5.75 14.75 5.00
N VAL A 150 -6.58 14.61 6.01
CA VAL A 150 -8.05 14.52 5.86
C VAL A 150 -8.59 15.83 5.31
N CYS A 151 -9.13 15.79 4.10
CA CYS A 151 -9.81 16.88 3.41
C CYS A 151 -10.67 16.29 2.27
N ASP A 152 -11.53 17.10 1.65
CA ASP A 152 -12.40 16.66 0.57
C ASP A 152 -11.62 16.00 -0.57
N ARG A 153 -10.47 16.60 -0.97
CA ARG A 153 -9.64 16.05 -2.06
C ARG A 153 -9.09 14.66 -1.73
N SER A 154 -8.58 14.44 -0.53
CA SER A 154 -8.06 13.11 -0.14
C SER A 154 -9.17 12.07 -0.04
N LYS A 155 -10.36 12.46 0.45
CA LYS A 155 -11.55 11.59 0.50
C LYS A 155 -12.02 11.20 -0.91
N GLU A 156 -12.00 12.13 -1.86
CA GLU A 156 -12.32 11.88 -3.27
C GLU A 156 -11.35 10.87 -3.90
N ILE A 157 -10.04 11.08 -3.73
CA ILE A 157 -9.00 10.17 -4.28
C ILE A 157 -9.13 8.77 -3.67
N ILE A 158 -9.33 8.67 -2.35
CA ILE A 158 -9.50 7.38 -1.67
C ILE A 158 -10.80 6.68 -2.12
N SER A 159 -11.88 7.43 -2.33
CA SER A 159 -13.12 6.86 -2.87
C SER A 159 -12.91 6.31 -4.28
N GLU A 160 -12.17 7.01 -5.13
CA GLU A 160 -11.82 6.52 -6.47
C GLU A 160 -10.90 5.30 -6.42
N TYR A 161 -9.92 5.29 -5.51
CA TYR A 161 -9.09 4.12 -5.25
C TYR A 161 -9.92 2.87 -4.92
N LEU A 162 -10.89 3.01 -4.01
CA LEU A 162 -11.79 1.92 -3.65
C LEU A 162 -12.62 1.48 -4.86
N ASN A 163 -13.18 2.41 -5.64
CA ASN A 163 -13.99 2.09 -6.81
C ASN A 163 -13.21 1.28 -7.86
N TYR A 164 -11.96 1.66 -8.16
CA TYR A 164 -11.11 0.89 -9.07
C TYR A 164 -10.71 -0.46 -8.49
N ALA A 165 -10.43 -0.55 -7.20
CA ALA A 165 -10.09 -1.80 -6.54
C ALA A 165 -11.26 -2.80 -6.51
N CYS A 166 -12.50 -2.34 -6.60
CA CYS A 166 -13.68 -3.20 -6.71
C CYS A 166 -13.89 -3.79 -8.11
N ASP A 167 -13.16 -3.34 -9.13
CA ASP A 167 -13.22 -3.92 -10.47
C ASP A 167 -12.18 -5.04 -10.63
N ARG A 168 -12.67 -6.29 -10.75
CA ARG A 168 -11.81 -7.46 -10.89
C ARG A 168 -10.88 -7.37 -12.10
N ARG A 169 -11.29 -6.69 -13.19
CA ARG A 169 -10.45 -6.49 -14.38
C ARG A 169 -9.23 -5.64 -14.08
N ILE A 170 -9.34 -4.72 -13.12
CA ILE A 170 -8.29 -3.79 -12.71
C ILE A 170 -7.35 -4.44 -11.70
N ILE A 171 -7.91 -5.05 -10.63
CA ILE A 171 -7.14 -5.47 -9.48
C ILE A 171 -6.57 -6.89 -9.55
N SER A 172 -7.15 -7.79 -10.35
CA SER A 172 -6.77 -9.21 -10.34
C SER A 172 -5.59 -9.56 -11.24
N ASP A 173 -5.13 -10.82 -11.15
CA ASP A 173 -4.14 -11.42 -12.07
C ASP A 173 -4.79 -12.13 -13.27
N ASP A 174 -6.09 -11.94 -13.48
CA ASP A 174 -6.80 -12.55 -14.59
C ASP A 174 -6.20 -12.13 -15.96
N PRO A 175 -6.31 -12.93 -17.02
CA PRO A 175 -5.87 -12.51 -18.35
C PRO A 175 -6.50 -11.19 -18.80
N ASN A 176 -5.76 -10.39 -19.59
CA ASN A 176 -6.31 -9.14 -20.13
C ASN A 176 -7.53 -9.38 -21.01
N VAL A 177 -8.54 -8.52 -20.85
CA VAL A 177 -9.79 -8.52 -21.63
C VAL A 177 -10.00 -7.23 -22.43
N CYS A 178 -9.11 -6.24 -22.29
CA CYS A 178 -9.15 -4.99 -23.04
C CYS A 178 -8.73 -5.14 -24.53
N GLY A 179 -8.34 -6.32 -24.96
CA GLY A 179 -7.88 -6.58 -26.33
C GLY A 179 -6.43 -6.15 -26.61
N LYS A 180 -5.67 -5.81 -25.60
CA LYS A 180 -4.25 -5.47 -25.69
C LYS A 180 -3.42 -6.40 -24.83
N ASP A 181 -2.22 -6.76 -25.32
CA ASP A 181 -1.24 -7.51 -24.54
C ASP A 181 -0.55 -6.62 -23.50
N ASN A 182 0.00 -7.24 -22.44
CA ASN A 182 0.92 -6.57 -21.55
C ASN A 182 2.17 -6.10 -22.30
N PHE A 183 2.86 -5.11 -21.74
CA PHE A 183 4.14 -4.65 -22.30
C PHE A 183 5.17 -5.78 -22.33
N PRO A 184 6.10 -5.80 -23.32
CA PRO A 184 7.14 -6.85 -23.39
C PRO A 184 8.02 -6.96 -22.14
N SER A 185 8.13 -5.88 -21.36
CA SER A 185 8.87 -5.83 -20.09
C SER A 185 8.04 -6.22 -18.88
N PHE A 186 6.75 -6.48 -19.03
CA PHE A 186 5.85 -6.83 -17.94
C PHE A 186 6.32 -8.11 -17.21
N ARG A 187 6.32 -8.05 -15.88
CA ARG A 187 6.78 -9.13 -15.00
C ARG A 187 5.65 -9.71 -14.18
N GLU A 188 4.93 -8.84 -13.44
CA GLU A 188 3.83 -9.20 -12.55
C GLU A 188 2.90 -8.00 -12.36
N HIS A 189 1.66 -8.24 -11.96
CA HIS A 189 0.77 -7.17 -11.52
C HIS A 189 0.94 -6.91 -10.02
N ARG A 190 0.87 -5.64 -9.63
CA ARG A 190 0.98 -5.24 -8.20
C ARG A 190 -0.32 -4.66 -7.66
N TRP A 191 -1.42 -5.11 -8.17
CA TRP A 191 -2.78 -4.95 -7.64
C TRP A 191 -3.10 -3.53 -7.16
N ASP A 192 -3.37 -3.38 -5.87
CA ASP A 192 -3.65 -2.11 -5.18
C ASP A 192 -2.55 -1.05 -5.38
N GLN A 193 -1.29 -1.45 -5.38
CA GLN A 193 -0.13 -0.58 -5.63
C GLN A 193 -0.16 0.02 -7.05
N SER A 194 -0.55 -0.76 -8.05
CA SER A 194 -0.69 -0.30 -9.43
C SER A 194 -1.80 0.74 -9.57
N ILE A 195 -2.93 0.53 -8.88
CA ILE A 195 -4.04 1.50 -8.84
C ILE A 195 -3.60 2.81 -8.19
N LEU A 196 -2.96 2.75 -7.01
CA LEU A 196 -2.43 3.95 -6.33
C LEU A 196 -1.42 4.71 -7.18
N THR A 197 -0.54 4.00 -7.88
CA THR A 197 0.44 4.62 -8.78
C THR A 197 -0.26 5.41 -9.90
N ASN A 198 -1.24 4.80 -10.56
CA ASN A 198 -1.99 5.47 -11.62
C ASN A 198 -2.77 6.68 -11.09
N LEU A 199 -3.36 6.60 -9.90
CA LEU A 199 -4.03 7.73 -9.27
C LEU A 199 -3.07 8.86 -8.91
N ALA A 200 -1.86 8.53 -8.44
CA ALA A 200 -0.87 9.56 -8.14
C ALA A 200 -0.47 10.36 -9.40
N VAL A 201 -0.29 9.69 -10.54
CA VAL A 201 -0.04 10.36 -11.82
C VAL A 201 -1.26 11.20 -12.23
N LYS A 202 -2.48 10.61 -12.19
CA LYS A 202 -3.73 11.26 -12.57
C LYS A 202 -3.97 12.56 -11.82
N TYR A 203 -3.72 12.57 -10.52
CA TYR A 203 -3.97 13.71 -9.65
C TYR A 203 -2.75 14.62 -9.45
N GLY A 204 -1.59 14.27 -10.04
CA GLY A 204 -0.33 14.99 -9.86
C GLY A 204 0.08 15.06 -8.39
N LEU A 205 -0.04 13.92 -7.68
CA LEU A 205 0.22 13.86 -6.24
C LEU A 205 1.72 13.89 -5.96
N SER A 206 2.09 14.51 -4.85
CA SER A 206 3.46 14.53 -4.37
C SER A 206 3.92 13.14 -3.94
N VAL A 207 5.17 12.85 -4.29
CA VAL A 207 5.88 11.67 -3.83
C VAL A 207 6.95 12.08 -2.85
N ALA A 208 7.12 11.27 -1.80
CA ALA A 208 8.12 11.55 -0.79
C ALA A 208 9.53 11.53 -1.40
N PRO A 209 10.42 12.43 -0.98
CA PRO A 209 11.83 12.35 -1.29
C PRO A 209 12.41 10.97 -0.90
N GLN A 210 13.45 10.51 -1.62
CA GLN A 210 14.03 9.18 -1.37
C GLN A 210 14.56 8.97 0.05
N ASP A 211 14.92 10.03 0.74
CA ASP A 211 15.41 10.02 2.12
C ASP A 211 14.33 9.63 3.14
N ILE A 212 13.04 9.66 2.81
CA ILE A 212 11.98 9.11 3.66
C ILE A 212 12.26 7.65 4.06
N ARG A 213 12.93 6.89 3.20
CA ARG A 213 13.29 5.50 3.48
C ARG A 213 14.22 5.32 4.67
N SER A 214 14.98 6.35 5.05
CA SER A 214 15.81 6.33 6.26
C SER A 214 14.99 6.28 7.56
N TYR A 215 13.71 6.65 7.48
CA TYR A 215 12.78 6.62 8.62
C TYR A 215 11.88 5.39 8.65
N ILE A 216 12.01 4.49 7.68
CA ILE A 216 11.14 3.33 7.49
C ILE A 216 11.98 2.06 7.47
N GLU A 217 11.66 1.12 8.35
CA GLU A 217 12.25 -0.22 8.38
C GLU A 217 11.23 -1.24 7.88
N CYS A 218 11.48 -1.82 6.70
CA CYS A 218 10.69 -2.94 6.20
C CYS A 218 11.18 -4.24 6.85
N ASN A 219 10.33 -4.93 7.58
CA ASN A 219 10.67 -6.23 8.12
C ASN A 219 10.52 -7.30 7.04
N TYR A 220 11.62 -7.58 6.33
CA TYR A 220 11.64 -8.54 5.23
C TYR A 220 11.36 -9.99 5.68
N ASP A 221 11.68 -10.37 6.93
CA ASP A 221 11.38 -11.71 7.45
C ASP A 221 9.87 -11.96 7.50
N TYR A 222 9.08 -10.94 7.77
CA TYR A 222 7.63 -10.97 7.68
C TYR A 222 7.13 -11.35 6.28
N TRP A 223 7.71 -10.79 5.22
CA TRP A 223 7.34 -11.10 3.85
C TRP A 223 7.73 -12.53 3.47
N TYR A 224 8.88 -13.02 3.94
CA TYR A 224 9.31 -14.40 3.73
C TYR A 224 8.39 -15.41 4.41
N GLU A 225 8.01 -15.19 5.65
CA GLU A 225 7.08 -16.09 6.37
C GLU A 225 5.71 -16.15 5.69
N ARG A 226 5.21 -15.04 5.16
CA ARG A 226 3.92 -14.98 4.46
C ARG A 226 3.92 -15.77 3.16
N TYR A 227 5.02 -15.79 2.42
CA TYR A 227 5.13 -16.47 1.12
C TYR A 227 5.67 -17.89 1.23
N ALA A 228 6.26 -18.30 2.36
CA ALA A 228 6.74 -19.66 2.60
C ALA A 228 5.60 -20.71 2.63
N ASP A 229 4.37 -20.30 2.95
CA ASP A 229 3.19 -21.17 3.03
C ASP A 229 2.47 -21.42 1.68
N GLY A 230 3.14 -21.23 0.55
CA GLY A 230 2.64 -21.65 -0.78
C GLY A 230 1.90 -20.59 -1.58
N GLY A 231 2.01 -19.32 -1.22
CA GLY A 231 1.75 -18.22 -2.14
C GLY A 231 2.77 -18.26 -3.29
N ALA A 232 2.33 -17.97 -4.53
CA ALA A 232 3.20 -18.00 -5.70
C ALA A 232 4.51 -17.25 -5.41
N PRO A 233 5.67 -17.84 -5.71
CA PRO A 233 6.94 -17.19 -5.46
C PRO A 233 6.97 -15.90 -6.27
N LEU A 234 6.92 -14.78 -5.61
CA LEU A 234 7.33 -13.52 -6.21
C LEU A 234 8.79 -13.69 -6.61
N HIS A 235 9.04 -13.97 -7.88
CA HIS A 235 10.39 -13.95 -8.44
C HIS A 235 10.89 -12.51 -8.38
N ARG A 236 11.36 -12.10 -7.20
CA ARG A 236 12.05 -10.83 -7.06
C ARG A 236 13.55 -11.04 -7.27
N PRO A 237 14.22 -10.13 -7.98
CA PRO A 237 15.67 -9.98 -7.91
C PRO A 237 16.14 -9.50 -6.52
N ILE A 238 15.31 -9.70 -5.50
CA ILE A 238 15.53 -9.32 -4.10
C ILE A 238 16.69 -10.09 -3.49
N ASP A 239 16.98 -11.32 -3.94
CA ASP A 239 18.05 -12.12 -3.40
C ASP A 239 19.41 -11.42 -3.41
N THR A 240 19.70 -10.62 -4.45
CA THR A 240 20.98 -9.91 -4.55
C THR A 240 21.04 -8.70 -3.61
N TYR A 241 19.94 -7.96 -3.49
CA TYR A 241 19.85 -6.78 -2.64
C TYR A 241 19.81 -7.16 -1.14
N LEU A 242 19.06 -8.21 -0.79
CA LEU A 242 18.97 -8.71 0.59
C LEU A 242 20.28 -9.37 1.05
N GLN A 243 20.97 -10.13 0.19
CA GLN A 243 22.27 -10.71 0.54
C GLN A 243 23.34 -9.65 0.75
N GLN A 244 23.31 -8.53 0.02
CA GLN A 244 24.23 -7.42 0.20
C GLN A 244 23.93 -6.60 1.46
N ASN A 245 22.66 -6.42 1.83
CA ASN A 245 22.25 -5.61 2.98
C ASN A 245 22.06 -6.41 4.27
N LYS A 246 21.87 -7.73 4.22
CA LYS A 246 21.73 -8.58 5.41
C LYS A 246 22.96 -8.49 6.35
N LYS A 247 24.15 -8.36 5.79
CA LYS A 247 25.39 -8.14 6.57
C LYS A 247 25.41 -6.78 7.26
N GLN A 248 24.86 -5.75 6.62
CA GLN A 248 24.84 -4.39 7.15
C GLN A 248 23.76 -4.21 8.21
N LEU A 249 22.60 -4.84 8.02
CA LEU A 249 21.49 -4.86 8.99
C LEU A 249 21.85 -5.70 10.24
N MET A 250 22.45 -6.88 10.09
CA MET A 250 22.88 -7.68 11.25
C MET A 250 23.92 -6.98 12.11
N SER A 251 24.79 -6.13 11.54
CA SER A 251 25.76 -5.34 12.30
C SER A 251 25.13 -4.22 13.17
N LEU A 252 23.89 -3.84 12.90
CA LEU A 252 23.15 -2.83 13.68
C LEU A 252 22.42 -3.44 14.88
N TYR A 253 22.21 -4.76 14.90
CA TYR A 253 21.55 -5.48 15.98
C TYR A 253 22.50 -6.18 16.96
N GLU A 254 23.81 -6.18 16.68
CA GLU A 254 24.85 -6.76 17.55
C GLU A 254 25.55 -5.74 18.47
N ASN A 255 25.10 -4.50 18.52
CA ASN A 255 25.52 -3.44 19.44
C ASN A 255 24.28 -2.93 20.18
#